data_43b3489a4abc7d338aa04baa611113ab
#
_entry.id   43b3489a4abc7d338aa04baa611113ab
#
_cell.length_a   1.000
_cell.length_b   1.000
_cell.length_c   1.000
_cell.angle_alpha   90.00
_cell.angle_beta   90.00
_cell.angle_gamma   90.00
#
_symmetry.space_group_name_H-M   'P 1'
#
loop_
_entity.id
_entity.type
_entity.pdbx_description
1 polymer ?
#
loop_
_entity_poly.entity_id
_entity_poly.type
_entity_poly.pdbx_seq_one_letter_code
_entity_poly.pdbx_strand_id
1 'polypeptide(L)'
;MVSPAPDRMYAAVVETFGQPLIFKDYDIPPPGPGQILVKTEACGVCHTDVHAAKGDWPVKPTLPFIPGHEAIGIVVAMGEGVSAVKMGQRVGVPWLYSACGHCEYCLSAWETVCAQAQFGGYTHNGGFSSHIIANPNYVAHIPEGLNPSEAAPLICAGVTSYKGIKETKVRPRQWLAISGCGGLGHLAIQYAKAMGLKVCAIDIDAGKLAHATTLGADVVVNANEVDPIASVKDATGGGAHGVLITAPSLSAFNQGVGMTRKLGTCVLVGLPPGEFPIPLFDVVANCISIVGSFVGTRQDMAECLAFAADGLVKADIELQPLSAINDVLARLERGDVPSRVVIDFA
;
A
#
# COMPACT_ATOMS: atom_id res chain seq x y z
N MET A 1 -9.44 16.10 -32.10
CA MET A 1 -9.44 14.75 -32.72
C MET A 1 -8.65 13.87 -31.75
N VAL A 2 -9.33 12.92 -31.11
CA VAL A 2 -8.67 11.95 -30.27
C VAL A 2 -7.96 10.98 -31.22
N SER A 3 -6.64 10.81 -31.05
CA SER A 3 -5.88 9.78 -31.78
C SER A 3 -6.54 8.42 -31.53
N PRO A 4 -6.73 7.56 -32.56
CA PRO A 4 -7.27 6.23 -32.31
C PRO A 4 -6.38 5.54 -31.26
N ALA A 5 -6.99 4.89 -30.27
CA ALA A 5 -6.27 4.10 -29.29
C ALA A 5 -5.38 3.08 -30.04
N PRO A 6 -4.15 2.81 -29.59
CA PRO A 6 -3.33 1.81 -30.24
C PRO A 6 -4.08 0.45 -30.22
N ASP A 7 -4.04 -0.29 -31.31
CA ASP A 7 -4.74 -1.57 -31.43
C ASP A 7 -4.15 -2.67 -30.53
N ARG A 8 -2.97 -2.41 -29.92
CA ARG A 8 -2.25 -3.36 -29.09
C ARG A 8 -1.74 -2.75 -27.79
N MET A 9 -1.75 -3.56 -26.71
CA MET A 9 -1.14 -3.26 -25.43
C MET A 9 0.08 -4.13 -25.21
N TYR A 10 1.05 -3.63 -24.47
CA TYR A 10 2.19 -4.40 -23.98
C TYR A 10 2.11 -4.58 -22.46
N ALA A 11 2.62 -5.72 -21.97
CA ALA A 11 2.55 -6.08 -20.56
C ALA A 11 3.75 -6.94 -20.12
N ALA A 12 4.05 -6.88 -18.83
CA ALA A 12 4.96 -7.81 -18.16
C ALA A 12 4.13 -8.89 -17.44
N VAL A 13 4.31 -10.14 -17.81
CA VAL A 13 3.42 -11.28 -17.50
C VAL A 13 4.15 -12.32 -16.67
N VAL A 14 3.51 -12.82 -15.62
CA VAL A 14 3.92 -14.02 -14.90
C VAL A 14 3.37 -15.24 -15.63
N GLU A 15 4.24 -15.96 -16.32
CA GLU A 15 3.93 -17.24 -16.99
C GLU A 15 4.15 -18.45 -16.08
N THR A 16 5.15 -18.32 -15.20
CA THR A 16 5.55 -19.37 -14.26
C THR A 16 6.01 -18.71 -12.96
N PHE A 17 5.51 -19.19 -11.84
CA PHE A 17 5.88 -18.66 -10.53
C PHE A 17 7.39 -18.79 -10.29
N GLY A 18 7.96 -17.72 -9.69
CA GLY A 18 9.39 -17.65 -9.36
C GLY A 18 10.33 -17.47 -10.55
N GLN A 19 9.80 -17.25 -11.75
CA GLN A 19 10.58 -16.91 -12.93
C GLN A 19 10.44 -15.41 -13.25
N PRO A 20 11.41 -14.80 -13.98
CA PRO A 20 11.27 -13.45 -14.46
C PRO A 20 9.99 -13.24 -15.29
N LEU A 21 9.38 -12.07 -15.16
CA LEU A 21 8.23 -11.67 -15.96
C LEU A 21 8.62 -11.61 -17.44
N ILE A 22 7.73 -12.08 -18.32
CA ILE A 22 7.91 -12.08 -19.76
C ILE A 22 7.12 -10.94 -20.39
N PHE A 23 7.77 -10.17 -21.27
CA PHE A 23 7.12 -9.08 -21.99
C PHE A 23 6.31 -9.63 -23.17
N LYS A 24 5.05 -9.23 -23.27
CA LYS A 24 4.12 -9.66 -24.33
C LYS A 24 3.26 -8.54 -24.84
N ASP A 25 2.91 -8.65 -26.12
CA ASP A 25 1.90 -7.82 -26.78
C ASP A 25 0.58 -8.57 -26.86
N TYR A 26 -0.51 -7.87 -26.53
CA TYR A 26 -1.87 -8.37 -26.60
C TYR A 26 -2.73 -7.40 -27.41
N ASP A 27 -3.83 -7.89 -27.98
CA ASP A 27 -4.90 -7.02 -28.45
C ASP A 27 -5.53 -6.35 -27.24
N ILE A 28 -5.89 -5.08 -27.37
CA ILE A 28 -6.56 -4.35 -26.29
C ILE A 28 -7.97 -4.92 -26.14
N PRO A 29 -8.33 -5.53 -24.99
CA PRO A 29 -9.66 -6.06 -24.80
C PRO A 29 -10.68 -4.93 -24.68
N PRO A 30 -11.84 -5.00 -25.37
CA PRO A 30 -12.91 -4.05 -25.13
C PRO A 30 -13.46 -4.26 -23.70
N PRO A 31 -13.83 -3.18 -22.98
CA PRO A 31 -14.45 -3.33 -21.67
C PRO A 31 -15.84 -3.97 -21.83
N GLY A 32 -16.12 -4.99 -21.01
CA GLY A 32 -17.44 -5.60 -20.91
C GLY A 32 -18.46 -4.68 -20.20
N PRO A 33 -19.74 -5.08 -20.13
CA PRO A 33 -20.74 -4.34 -19.34
C PRO A 33 -20.29 -4.08 -17.92
N GLY A 34 -20.44 -2.86 -17.42
CA GLY A 34 -20.00 -2.45 -16.08
C GLY A 34 -18.49 -2.35 -15.89
N GLN A 35 -17.68 -2.43 -16.94
CA GLN A 35 -16.22 -2.31 -16.89
C GLN A 35 -15.73 -1.05 -17.62
N ILE A 36 -14.51 -0.64 -17.30
CA ILE A 36 -13.80 0.44 -18.00
C ILE A 36 -12.44 -0.06 -18.48
N LEU A 37 -11.95 0.55 -19.56
CA LEU A 37 -10.57 0.42 -19.99
C LEU A 37 -9.81 1.67 -19.57
N VAL A 38 -8.71 1.47 -18.86
CA VAL A 38 -7.83 2.53 -18.39
C VAL A 38 -6.49 2.43 -19.14
N LYS A 39 -6.06 3.51 -19.77
CA LYS A 39 -4.70 3.65 -20.31
C LYS A 39 -3.79 4.02 -19.15
N THR A 40 -2.83 3.16 -18.82
CA THR A 40 -1.90 3.34 -17.70
C THR A 40 -0.93 4.48 -17.98
N GLU A 41 -0.80 5.39 -17.01
CA GLU A 41 0.20 6.47 -17.01
C GLU A 41 1.37 6.11 -16.08
N ALA A 42 1.07 5.49 -14.92
CA ALA A 42 2.06 5.07 -13.93
C ALA A 42 1.57 3.86 -13.14
N CYS A 43 2.48 3.03 -12.65
CA CYS A 43 2.16 1.95 -11.73
C CYS A 43 3.26 1.80 -10.68
N GLY A 44 2.91 1.92 -9.40
CA GLY A 44 3.82 1.65 -8.30
C GLY A 44 4.18 0.17 -8.22
N VAL A 45 5.34 -0.13 -7.64
CA VAL A 45 5.83 -1.49 -7.43
C VAL A 45 5.94 -1.77 -5.92
N CYS A 46 5.37 -2.88 -5.48
CA CYS A 46 5.23 -3.27 -4.07
C CYS A 46 5.79 -4.68 -3.82
N HIS A 47 6.09 -5.01 -2.57
CA HIS A 47 6.44 -6.38 -2.16
C HIS A 47 5.32 -7.39 -2.47
N THR A 48 4.07 -6.97 -2.48
CA THR A 48 2.94 -7.79 -2.91
C THR A 48 3.10 -8.30 -4.35
N ASP A 49 3.70 -7.51 -5.25
CA ASP A 49 3.97 -7.94 -6.63
C ASP A 49 5.07 -9.01 -6.69
N VAL A 50 6.06 -8.95 -5.77
CA VAL A 50 7.08 -10.00 -5.59
C VAL A 50 6.40 -11.31 -5.13
N HIS A 51 5.54 -11.24 -4.11
CA HIS A 51 4.80 -12.40 -3.60
C HIS A 51 3.88 -12.99 -4.67
N ALA A 52 3.18 -12.15 -5.42
CA ALA A 52 2.32 -12.56 -6.53
C ALA A 52 3.13 -13.29 -7.61
N ALA A 53 4.28 -12.73 -8.03
CA ALA A 53 5.14 -13.33 -9.05
C ALA A 53 5.78 -14.65 -8.59
N LYS A 54 6.07 -14.80 -7.30
CA LYS A 54 6.58 -16.03 -6.70
C LYS A 54 5.50 -17.08 -6.43
N GLY A 55 4.25 -16.67 -6.24
CA GLY A 55 3.16 -17.56 -5.82
C GLY A 55 3.41 -18.19 -4.46
N ASP A 56 4.01 -17.44 -3.53
CA ASP A 56 4.39 -17.94 -2.20
C ASP A 56 3.31 -17.69 -1.12
N TRP A 57 2.23 -16.98 -1.45
CA TRP A 57 1.07 -16.86 -0.56
C TRP A 57 0.16 -18.09 -0.64
N PRO A 58 -0.63 -18.38 0.43
CA PRO A 58 -1.52 -19.55 0.48
C PRO A 58 -2.54 -19.64 -0.66
N VAL A 59 -3.09 -18.48 -1.09
CA VAL A 59 -3.97 -18.38 -2.25
C VAL A 59 -3.15 -17.81 -3.40
N LYS A 60 -3.03 -18.56 -4.50
CA LYS A 60 -2.18 -18.16 -5.63
C LYS A 60 -3.01 -17.55 -6.76
N PRO A 61 -2.45 -16.58 -7.53
CA PRO A 61 -3.05 -16.15 -8.79
C PRO A 61 -3.18 -17.29 -9.79
N THR A 62 -4.11 -17.15 -10.74
CA THR A 62 -4.20 -18.08 -11.87
C THR A 62 -3.24 -17.65 -12.97
N LEU A 63 -2.35 -18.52 -13.38
CA LEU A 63 -1.39 -18.29 -14.47
C LEU A 63 -2.04 -18.44 -15.86
N PRO A 64 -1.63 -17.65 -16.88
CA PRO A 64 -0.76 -16.48 -16.77
C PRO A 64 -1.53 -15.26 -16.24
N PHE A 65 -0.83 -14.30 -15.59
CA PHE A 65 -1.46 -13.06 -15.14
C PHE A 65 -0.47 -11.88 -15.21
N ILE A 66 -0.99 -10.66 -15.16
CA ILE A 66 -0.23 -9.42 -15.13
C ILE A 66 -0.30 -8.84 -13.72
N PRO A 67 0.83 -8.67 -13.00
CA PRO A 67 0.87 -8.01 -11.69
C PRO A 67 0.70 -6.49 -11.77
N GLY A 68 0.87 -5.80 -10.64
CA GLY A 68 0.79 -4.34 -10.53
C GLY A 68 -0.59 -3.89 -10.04
N HIS A 69 -0.66 -3.48 -8.78
CA HIS A 69 -1.92 -3.09 -8.11
C HIS A 69 -1.92 -1.63 -7.65
N GLU A 70 -1.01 -0.83 -8.20
CA GLU A 70 -0.88 0.60 -7.92
C GLU A 70 -0.96 1.42 -9.22
N ALA A 71 -1.85 1.02 -10.16
CA ALA A 71 -1.92 1.67 -11.45
C ALA A 71 -2.74 2.96 -11.42
N ILE A 72 -2.20 4.03 -12.02
CA ILE A 72 -2.90 5.28 -12.30
C ILE A 72 -3.00 5.44 -13.81
N GLY A 73 -4.14 5.93 -14.29
CA GLY A 73 -4.31 6.15 -15.72
C GLY A 73 -5.61 6.86 -16.08
N ILE A 74 -5.85 6.97 -17.38
CA ILE A 74 -6.99 7.67 -17.96
C ILE A 74 -8.02 6.69 -18.50
N VAL A 75 -9.30 6.91 -18.20
CA VAL A 75 -10.42 6.13 -18.76
C VAL A 75 -10.52 6.43 -20.27
N VAL A 76 -10.23 5.42 -21.11
CA VAL A 76 -10.21 5.53 -22.57
C VAL A 76 -11.36 4.79 -23.25
N ALA A 77 -12.05 3.87 -22.54
CA ALA A 77 -13.29 3.26 -23.01
C ALA A 77 -14.16 2.85 -21.81
N MET A 78 -15.46 2.79 -22.03
CA MET A 78 -16.45 2.39 -21.01
C MET A 78 -17.41 1.37 -21.61
N GLY A 79 -17.67 0.30 -20.88
CA GLY A 79 -18.70 -0.68 -21.20
C GLY A 79 -20.11 -0.15 -20.90
N GLU A 80 -21.11 -0.90 -21.32
CA GLU A 80 -22.51 -0.59 -21.09
C GLU A 80 -22.83 -0.47 -19.58
N GLY A 81 -23.66 0.50 -19.20
CA GLY A 81 -24.14 0.70 -17.82
C GLY A 81 -23.15 1.42 -16.87
N VAL A 82 -21.98 1.83 -17.34
CA VAL A 82 -21.00 2.58 -16.51
C VAL A 82 -21.48 4.02 -16.32
N SER A 83 -21.58 4.45 -15.05
CA SER A 83 -21.97 5.81 -14.65
C SER A 83 -21.07 6.41 -13.56
N ALA A 84 -20.25 5.59 -12.89
CA ALA A 84 -19.44 6.01 -11.75
C ALA A 84 -18.21 6.86 -12.13
N VAL A 85 -17.81 6.83 -13.41
CA VAL A 85 -16.67 7.58 -13.94
C VAL A 85 -17.02 8.19 -15.30
N LYS A 86 -16.16 9.06 -15.81
CA LYS A 86 -16.31 9.71 -17.13
C LYS A 86 -15.15 9.36 -18.05
N MET A 87 -15.39 9.39 -19.38
CA MET A 87 -14.31 9.34 -20.37
C MET A 87 -13.30 10.45 -20.12
N GLY A 88 -12.02 10.12 -20.21
CA GLY A 88 -10.91 11.05 -19.98
C GLY A 88 -10.62 11.32 -18.49
N GLN A 89 -11.40 10.76 -17.56
CA GLN A 89 -11.14 10.90 -16.14
C GLN A 89 -9.90 10.13 -15.73
N ARG A 90 -9.03 10.73 -14.87
CA ARG A 90 -7.91 10.03 -14.25
C ARG A 90 -8.39 9.24 -13.04
N VAL A 91 -8.04 7.96 -13.01
CA VAL A 91 -8.41 7.01 -11.95
C VAL A 91 -7.21 6.17 -11.51
N GLY A 92 -7.27 5.69 -10.29
CA GLY A 92 -6.37 4.68 -9.78
C GLY A 92 -7.04 3.31 -9.74
N VAL A 93 -6.32 2.27 -10.14
CA VAL A 93 -6.80 0.87 -10.07
C VAL A 93 -6.05 0.18 -8.92
N PRO A 94 -6.67 0.12 -7.71
CA PRO A 94 -6.00 -0.36 -6.50
C PRO A 94 -6.05 -1.88 -6.36
N TRP A 95 -5.49 -2.37 -5.24
CA TRP A 95 -5.57 -3.78 -4.84
C TRP A 95 -7.00 -4.32 -4.80
N LEU A 96 -7.94 -3.62 -4.15
CA LEU A 96 -9.34 -4.05 -4.10
C LEU A 96 -10.04 -3.77 -5.43
N TYR A 97 -10.17 -4.80 -6.27
CA TYR A 97 -10.83 -4.72 -7.57
C TYR A 97 -12.35 -4.76 -7.47
N SER A 98 -12.90 -5.61 -6.60
CA SER A 98 -14.34 -5.70 -6.32
C SER A 98 -14.63 -6.45 -5.01
N ALA A 99 -15.84 -6.29 -4.49
CA ALA A 99 -16.40 -7.06 -3.39
C ALA A 99 -17.90 -7.27 -3.63
N CYS A 100 -18.57 -8.14 -2.85
CA CYS A 100 -19.97 -8.49 -3.12
C CYS A 100 -20.97 -7.33 -2.87
N GLY A 101 -20.60 -6.34 -2.04
CA GLY A 101 -21.42 -5.17 -1.73
C GLY A 101 -22.58 -5.38 -0.74
N HIS A 102 -22.86 -6.62 -0.31
CA HIS A 102 -24.05 -6.94 0.51
C HIS A 102 -23.79 -7.81 1.74
N CYS A 103 -22.59 -8.36 1.93
CA CYS A 103 -22.26 -9.09 3.16
C CYS A 103 -22.01 -8.13 4.33
N GLU A 104 -21.97 -8.67 5.55
CA GLU A 104 -21.74 -7.88 6.77
C GLU A 104 -20.48 -7.01 6.68
N TYR A 105 -19.41 -7.51 6.10
CA TYR A 105 -18.15 -6.76 5.93
C TYR A 105 -18.30 -5.60 4.95
N CYS A 106 -18.96 -5.81 3.81
CA CYS A 106 -19.19 -4.73 2.84
C CYS A 106 -20.11 -3.64 3.41
N LEU A 107 -21.16 -4.04 4.13
CA LEU A 107 -22.12 -3.10 4.73
C LEU A 107 -21.54 -2.32 5.92
N SER A 108 -20.50 -2.85 6.58
CA SER A 108 -19.80 -2.18 7.69
C SER A 108 -18.53 -1.43 7.26
N ALA A 109 -18.33 -1.21 5.97
CA ALA A 109 -17.13 -0.57 5.40
C ALA A 109 -15.82 -1.33 5.70
N TRP A 110 -15.86 -2.67 5.61
CA TRP A 110 -14.73 -3.58 5.68
C TRP A 110 -14.66 -4.47 4.44
N GLU A 111 -14.96 -3.94 3.27
CA GLU A 111 -15.02 -4.66 2.01
C GLU A 111 -13.72 -5.38 1.62
N THR A 112 -12.58 -4.97 2.16
CA THR A 112 -11.29 -5.61 1.94
C THR A 112 -11.20 -7.04 2.51
N VAL A 113 -12.06 -7.39 3.47
CA VAL A 113 -12.16 -8.72 4.08
C VAL A 113 -13.41 -9.50 3.64
N CYS A 114 -14.10 -9.04 2.59
CA CYS A 114 -15.20 -9.76 1.97
C CYS A 114 -14.72 -11.10 1.41
N ALA A 115 -15.44 -12.19 1.70
CA ALA A 115 -15.09 -13.53 1.18
C ALA A 115 -15.13 -13.63 -0.36
N GLN A 116 -15.82 -12.69 -1.04
CA GLN A 116 -15.89 -12.60 -2.50
C GLN A 116 -15.04 -11.45 -3.05
N ALA A 117 -14.12 -10.89 -2.26
CA ALA A 117 -13.24 -9.84 -2.74
C ALA A 117 -12.35 -10.34 -3.89
N GLN A 118 -12.18 -9.48 -4.89
CA GLN A 118 -11.29 -9.69 -6.03
C GLN A 118 -10.19 -8.64 -6.00
N PHE A 119 -9.00 -8.99 -6.49
CA PHE A 119 -7.81 -8.17 -6.30
C PHE A 119 -7.13 -7.86 -7.63
N GLY A 120 -6.82 -6.57 -7.86
CA GLY A 120 -6.07 -6.11 -9.02
C GLY A 120 -4.61 -6.55 -8.95
N GLY A 121 -4.05 -6.97 -10.09
CA GLY A 121 -2.70 -7.50 -10.15
C GLY A 121 -2.53 -8.87 -9.49
N TYR A 122 -3.65 -9.56 -9.15
CA TYR A 122 -3.65 -10.85 -8.47
C TYR A 122 -4.72 -11.80 -9.02
N THR A 123 -6.01 -11.55 -8.72
CA THR A 123 -7.13 -12.32 -9.30
C THR A 123 -7.61 -11.73 -10.63
N HIS A 124 -7.26 -10.49 -10.91
CA HIS A 124 -7.45 -9.78 -12.17
C HIS A 124 -6.12 -9.20 -12.62
N ASN A 125 -5.93 -9.07 -13.94
CA ASN A 125 -4.74 -8.47 -14.52
C ASN A 125 -4.55 -7.04 -14.02
N GLY A 126 -3.29 -6.70 -13.73
CA GLY A 126 -2.88 -5.46 -13.11
C GLY A 126 -2.21 -4.47 -14.05
N GLY A 127 -1.58 -3.47 -13.44
CA GLY A 127 -1.05 -2.29 -14.09
C GLY A 127 0.38 -2.40 -14.62
N PHE A 128 1.05 -3.58 -14.57
CA PHE A 128 2.29 -3.75 -15.34
C PHE A 128 1.98 -3.98 -16.82
N SER A 129 1.10 -3.14 -17.33
CA SER A 129 0.61 -3.13 -18.69
C SER A 129 0.21 -1.71 -19.12
N SER A 130 0.29 -1.43 -20.42
CA SER A 130 -0.09 -0.12 -20.95
C SER A 130 -1.61 0.16 -20.89
N HIS A 131 -2.43 -0.89 -20.71
CA HIS A 131 -3.88 -0.78 -20.56
C HIS A 131 -4.38 -1.82 -19.54
N ILE A 132 -5.42 -1.47 -18.78
CA ILE A 132 -6.00 -2.33 -17.76
C ILE A 132 -7.53 -2.24 -17.78
N ILE A 133 -8.20 -3.39 -17.68
CA ILE A 133 -9.64 -3.45 -17.41
C ILE A 133 -9.87 -3.25 -15.92
N ALA A 134 -10.77 -2.34 -15.55
CA ALA A 134 -11.08 -2.04 -14.15
C ALA A 134 -12.58 -2.00 -13.87
N ASN A 135 -12.92 -2.15 -12.59
CA ASN A 135 -14.28 -1.97 -12.09
C ASN A 135 -14.49 -0.50 -11.69
N PRO A 136 -15.36 0.27 -12.37
CA PRO A 136 -15.54 1.70 -12.12
C PRO A 136 -16.04 2.03 -10.71
N ASN A 137 -16.65 1.07 -10.00
CA ASN A 137 -17.15 1.27 -8.63
C ASN A 137 -16.06 1.10 -7.56
N TYR A 138 -14.87 0.61 -7.94
CA TYR A 138 -13.75 0.33 -7.03
C TYR A 138 -12.47 1.09 -7.41
N VAL A 139 -12.48 1.89 -8.47
CA VAL A 139 -11.34 2.77 -8.79
C VAL A 139 -11.24 3.92 -7.80
N ALA A 140 -10.03 4.37 -7.54
CA ALA A 140 -9.77 5.60 -6.81
C ALA A 140 -9.95 6.80 -7.75
N HIS A 141 -10.72 7.80 -7.35
CA HIS A 141 -10.80 9.08 -8.07
C HIS A 141 -9.56 9.91 -7.73
N ILE A 142 -8.67 10.12 -8.70
CA ILE A 142 -7.45 10.88 -8.46
C ILE A 142 -7.78 12.38 -8.47
N PRO A 143 -7.46 13.11 -7.39
CA PRO A 143 -7.66 14.55 -7.33
C PRO A 143 -6.97 15.28 -8.48
N GLU A 144 -7.61 16.34 -8.98
CA GLU A 144 -7.05 17.18 -10.03
C GLU A 144 -5.74 17.84 -9.55
N GLY A 145 -4.73 17.88 -10.41
CA GLY A 145 -3.40 18.43 -10.09
C GLY A 145 -2.43 17.45 -9.43
N LEU A 146 -2.88 16.30 -8.93
CA LEU A 146 -1.97 15.30 -8.38
C LEU A 146 -1.22 14.57 -9.51
N ASN A 147 0.11 14.53 -9.40
CA ASN A 147 0.96 13.84 -10.39
C ASN A 147 0.68 12.32 -10.37
N PRO A 148 0.45 11.66 -11.52
CA PRO A 148 0.15 10.23 -11.58
C PRO A 148 1.19 9.35 -10.91
N SER A 149 2.48 9.63 -11.14
CA SER A 149 3.57 8.83 -10.57
C SER A 149 3.69 9.01 -9.05
N GLU A 150 3.37 10.19 -8.51
CA GLU A 150 3.33 10.44 -7.05
C GLU A 150 2.07 9.83 -6.41
N ALA A 151 0.96 9.75 -7.17
CA ALA A 151 -0.30 9.15 -6.72
C ALA A 151 -0.24 7.61 -6.67
N ALA A 152 0.54 6.98 -7.55
CA ALA A 152 0.57 5.53 -7.69
C ALA A 152 0.87 4.79 -6.37
N PRO A 153 1.90 5.12 -5.57
CA PRO A 153 2.13 4.48 -4.30
C PRO A 153 1.05 4.76 -3.25
N LEU A 154 0.29 5.85 -3.40
CA LEU A 154 -0.72 6.23 -2.40
C LEU A 154 -1.92 5.29 -2.41
N ILE A 155 -2.23 4.67 -3.56
CA ILE A 155 -3.37 3.74 -3.66
C ILE A 155 -3.09 2.33 -3.11
N CYS A 156 -1.88 2.08 -2.60
CA CYS A 156 -1.54 0.90 -1.83
C CYS A 156 -0.82 1.30 -0.53
N ALA A 157 0.46 1.70 -0.59
CA ALA A 157 1.24 2.03 0.59
C ALA A 157 0.65 3.23 1.36
N GLY A 158 0.10 4.23 0.67
CA GLY A 158 -0.56 5.38 1.29
C GLY A 158 -1.81 4.97 2.06
N VAL A 159 -2.77 4.34 1.39
CA VAL A 159 -4.03 3.92 2.03
C VAL A 159 -3.80 2.90 3.15
N THR A 160 -2.83 1.99 2.98
CA THR A 160 -2.45 1.01 4.01
C THR A 160 -1.89 1.68 5.26
N SER A 161 -1.01 2.66 5.08
CA SER A 161 -0.44 3.44 6.18
C SER A 161 -1.50 4.28 6.89
N TYR A 162 -2.36 4.96 6.13
CA TYR A 162 -3.45 5.79 6.65
C TYR A 162 -4.44 4.94 7.45
N LYS A 163 -4.94 3.83 6.89
CA LYS A 163 -5.83 2.89 7.57
C LYS A 163 -5.19 2.33 8.83
N GLY A 164 -3.93 1.88 8.74
CA GLY A 164 -3.19 1.37 9.90
C GLY A 164 -3.13 2.38 11.04
N ILE A 165 -2.91 3.67 10.75
CA ILE A 165 -2.93 4.73 11.77
C ILE A 165 -4.34 4.87 12.39
N LYS A 166 -5.40 4.87 11.58
CA LYS A 166 -6.79 4.94 12.09
C LYS A 166 -7.09 3.79 13.07
N GLU A 167 -6.63 2.58 12.75
CA GLU A 167 -6.85 1.41 13.61
C GLU A 167 -6.10 1.48 14.96
N THR A 168 -5.04 2.29 15.06
CA THR A 168 -4.40 2.54 16.36
C THR A 168 -5.27 3.33 17.32
N LYS A 169 -6.29 4.04 16.84
CA LYS A 169 -7.19 4.93 17.59
C LYS A 169 -6.46 6.05 18.33
N VAL A 170 -5.24 6.39 17.92
CA VAL A 170 -4.44 7.48 18.48
C VAL A 170 -5.07 8.82 18.14
N ARG A 171 -5.09 9.71 19.12
CA ARG A 171 -5.67 11.06 19.00
C ARG A 171 -4.57 12.12 18.82
N PRO A 172 -4.89 13.30 18.27
CA PRO A 172 -3.93 14.40 18.17
C PRO A 172 -3.16 14.63 19.46
N ARG A 173 -1.85 14.93 19.33
CA ARG A 173 -0.85 15.11 20.40
C ARG A 173 -0.45 13.84 21.17
N GLN A 174 -1.05 12.68 20.90
CA GLN A 174 -0.60 11.40 21.42
C GLN A 174 0.56 10.84 20.60
N TRP A 175 1.28 9.88 21.16
CA TRP A 175 2.41 9.24 20.53
C TRP A 175 1.98 8.05 19.67
N LEU A 176 2.45 8.05 18.42
CA LEU A 176 2.45 6.91 17.51
C LEU A 176 3.89 6.45 17.30
N ALA A 177 4.20 5.20 17.59
CA ALA A 177 5.44 4.57 17.20
C ALA A 177 5.27 3.87 15.84
N ILE A 178 6.17 4.12 14.89
CA ILE A 178 6.15 3.51 13.55
C ILE A 178 7.40 2.66 13.43
N SER A 179 7.25 1.34 13.35
CA SER A 179 8.34 0.39 13.20
C SER A 179 8.48 -0.02 11.73
N GLY A 180 9.59 0.42 11.12
CA GLY A 180 9.87 0.37 9.68
C GLY A 180 9.59 1.71 9.00
N CYS A 181 10.65 2.38 8.52
CA CYS A 181 10.58 3.70 7.88
C CYS A 181 10.75 3.65 6.35
N GLY A 182 10.57 2.47 5.75
CA GLY A 182 10.66 2.25 4.31
C GLY A 182 9.41 2.71 3.53
N GLY A 183 9.02 1.95 2.49
CA GLY A 183 7.96 2.30 1.53
C GLY A 183 6.59 2.62 2.11
N LEU A 184 6.21 2.03 3.27
CA LEU A 184 5.00 2.38 4.01
C LEU A 184 5.30 3.43 5.09
N GLY A 185 6.38 3.23 5.85
CA GLY A 185 6.67 4.04 7.03
C GLY A 185 6.89 5.52 6.73
N HIS A 186 7.56 5.87 5.60
CA HIS A 186 7.76 7.27 5.23
C HIS A 186 6.45 8.01 4.95
N LEU A 187 5.44 7.32 4.41
CA LEU A 187 4.09 7.84 4.25
C LEU A 187 3.34 7.90 5.59
N ALA A 188 3.47 6.85 6.41
CA ALA A 188 2.85 6.81 7.73
C ALA A 188 3.31 7.97 8.63
N ILE A 189 4.60 8.35 8.58
CA ILE A 189 5.12 9.50 9.32
C ILE A 189 4.40 10.78 8.89
N GLN A 190 4.28 11.02 7.60
CA GLN A 190 3.63 12.21 7.04
C GLN A 190 2.14 12.26 7.40
N TYR A 191 1.39 11.15 7.20
CA TYR A 191 -0.02 11.08 7.64
C TYR A 191 -0.16 11.33 9.13
N ALA A 192 0.68 10.72 9.97
CA ALA A 192 0.64 10.92 11.41
C ALA A 192 0.88 12.38 11.80
N LYS A 193 1.84 13.04 11.17
CA LYS A 193 2.11 14.48 11.40
C LYS A 193 0.96 15.35 10.93
N ALA A 194 0.39 15.08 9.76
CA ALA A 194 -0.78 15.80 9.24
C ALA A 194 -2.02 15.63 10.14
N MET A 195 -2.17 14.45 10.79
CA MET A 195 -3.22 14.18 11.79
C MET A 195 -2.91 14.77 13.17
N GLY A 196 -1.80 15.50 13.34
CA GLY A 196 -1.41 16.16 14.61
C GLY A 196 -0.85 15.21 15.67
N LEU A 197 -0.34 14.03 15.27
CA LEU A 197 0.25 13.07 16.18
C LEU A 197 1.73 13.41 16.47
N LYS A 198 2.23 12.92 17.61
CA LYS A 198 3.67 12.84 17.87
C LYS A 198 4.17 11.50 17.35
N VAL A 199 5.31 11.52 16.64
CA VAL A 199 5.84 10.34 15.95
C VAL A 199 7.17 9.93 16.53
N CYS A 200 7.28 8.65 16.93
CA CYS A 200 8.53 7.96 17.20
C CYS A 200 8.77 6.97 16.05
N ALA A 201 9.79 7.20 15.23
CA ALA A 201 10.14 6.38 14.08
C ALA A 201 11.25 5.39 14.46
N ILE A 202 11.05 4.11 14.17
CA ILE A 202 11.98 3.03 14.49
C ILE A 202 12.39 2.32 13.21
N ASP A 203 13.68 2.19 12.97
CA ASP A 203 14.25 1.40 11.87
C ASP A 203 15.65 0.88 12.29
N ILE A 204 16.21 0.00 11.47
CA ILE A 204 17.59 -0.48 11.60
C ILE A 204 18.57 0.29 10.71
N ASP A 205 18.07 1.06 9.75
CA ASP A 205 18.82 1.80 8.75
C ASP A 205 18.92 3.28 9.12
N ALA A 206 20.16 3.76 9.31
CA ALA A 206 20.40 5.14 9.70
C ALA A 206 19.96 6.16 8.64
N GLY A 207 20.04 5.84 7.35
CA GLY A 207 19.60 6.68 6.25
C GLY A 207 18.07 6.88 6.27
N LYS A 208 17.31 5.81 6.49
CA LYS A 208 15.84 5.86 6.65
C LYS A 208 15.45 6.67 7.89
N LEU A 209 16.19 6.56 8.98
CA LEU A 209 15.96 7.35 10.20
C LEU A 209 16.28 8.84 10.00
N ALA A 210 17.36 9.16 9.30
CA ALA A 210 17.66 10.55 8.92
C ALA A 210 16.54 11.13 8.05
N HIS A 211 16.05 10.36 7.09
CA HIS A 211 14.90 10.75 6.27
C HIS A 211 13.62 10.91 7.10
N ALA A 212 13.32 9.97 8.01
CA ALA A 212 12.18 10.08 8.94
C ALA A 212 12.19 11.41 9.74
N THR A 213 13.37 11.87 10.13
CA THR A 213 13.54 13.18 10.80
C THR A 213 13.13 14.33 9.86
N THR A 214 13.50 14.30 8.58
CA THR A 214 13.11 15.33 7.60
C THR A 214 11.61 15.33 7.33
N LEU A 215 10.95 14.18 7.47
CA LEU A 215 9.50 14.04 7.35
C LEU A 215 8.73 14.46 8.61
N GLY A 216 9.44 14.87 9.67
CA GLY A 216 8.86 15.42 10.88
C GLY A 216 8.69 14.42 12.03
N ALA A 217 9.36 13.28 12.03
CA ALA A 217 9.41 12.42 13.20
C ALA A 217 9.99 13.19 14.40
N ASP A 218 9.31 13.14 15.56
CA ASP A 218 9.74 13.86 16.77
C ASP A 218 10.88 13.14 17.48
N VAL A 219 10.95 11.80 17.33
CA VAL A 219 12.00 10.93 17.86
C VAL A 219 12.34 9.86 16.83
N VAL A 220 13.62 9.52 16.70
CA VAL A 220 14.08 8.39 15.90
C VAL A 220 14.85 7.41 16.76
N VAL A 221 14.69 6.11 16.51
CA VAL A 221 15.32 5.01 17.27
C VAL A 221 15.95 4.01 16.30
N ASN A 222 17.27 3.82 16.40
CA ASN A 222 17.96 2.78 15.64
C ASN A 222 17.95 1.46 16.45
N ALA A 223 17.13 0.52 16.01
CA ALA A 223 16.95 -0.77 16.70
C ALA A 223 18.16 -1.72 16.61
N ASN A 224 19.19 -1.38 15.80
CA ASN A 224 20.47 -2.08 15.80
C ASN A 224 21.45 -1.56 16.87
N GLU A 225 21.22 -0.33 17.37
CA GLU A 225 22.14 0.32 18.30
C GLU A 225 21.64 0.30 19.75
N VAL A 226 20.31 0.34 19.92
CA VAL A 226 19.68 0.41 21.24
C VAL A 226 18.45 -0.51 21.32
N ASP A 227 18.01 -0.84 22.55
CA ASP A 227 16.74 -1.53 22.76
C ASP A 227 15.57 -0.59 22.41
N PRO A 228 14.80 -0.87 21.33
CA PRO A 228 13.73 0.01 20.89
C PRO A 228 12.58 0.06 21.91
N ILE A 229 12.34 -0.98 22.69
CA ILE A 229 11.28 -1.01 23.70
C ILE A 229 11.59 0.00 24.81
N ALA A 230 12.81 -0.05 25.36
CA ALA A 230 13.24 0.89 26.38
C ALA A 230 13.25 2.32 25.85
N SER A 231 13.84 2.53 24.67
CA SER A 231 13.96 3.86 24.06
C SER A 231 12.60 4.51 23.76
N VAL A 232 11.64 3.75 23.24
CA VAL A 232 10.28 4.25 22.99
C VAL A 232 9.57 4.57 24.31
N LYS A 233 9.70 3.71 25.34
CA LYS A 233 9.10 3.97 26.67
C LYS A 233 9.65 5.25 27.30
N ASP A 234 10.96 5.45 27.25
CA ASP A 234 11.60 6.64 27.79
C ASP A 234 11.15 7.91 27.06
N ALA A 235 11.21 7.89 25.74
CA ALA A 235 10.84 9.06 24.92
C ALA A 235 9.36 9.44 25.02
N THR A 236 8.49 8.47 25.27
CA THR A 236 7.02 8.66 25.26
C THR A 236 6.40 8.72 26.66
N GLY A 237 7.20 8.50 27.71
CA GLY A 237 6.72 8.44 29.10
C GLY A 237 5.86 7.20 29.36
N GLY A 238 6.37 6.01 29.03
CA GLY A 238 5.77 4.73 29.37
C GLY A 238 5.18 3.93 28.19
N GLY A 239 5.54 4.28 26.97
CA GLY A 239 5.16 3.60 25.72
C GLY A 239 4.26 4.45 24.82
N ALA A 240 4.16 4.06 23.56
CA ALA A 240 3.34 4.76 22.57
C ALA A 240 1.85 4.41 22.74
N HIS A 241 0.96 5.35 22.46
CA HIS A 241 -0.50 5.14 22.49
C HIS A 241 -0.95 4.21 21.36
N GLY A 242 -0.29 4.33 20.22
CA GLY A 242 -0.41 3.40 19.11
C GLY A 242 0.98 2.97 18.62
N VAL A 243 1.08 1.75 18.15
CA VAL A 243 2.27 1.22 17.47
C VAL A 243 1.82 0.68 16.12
N LEU A 244 2.47 1.12 15.04
CA LEU A 244 2.22 0.66 13.68
C LEU A 244 3.43 -0.12 13.19
N ILE A 245 3.25 -1.41 12.89
CA ILE A 245 4.33 -2.28 12.40
C ILE A 245 4.22 -2.40 10.88
N THR A 246 5.11 -1.72 10.17
CA THR A 246 5.20 -1.77 8.71
C THR A 246 6.40 -2.59 8.22
N ALA A 247 7.38 -2.85 9.09
CA ALA A 247 8.56 -3.65 8.78
C ALA A 247 8.18 -5.12 8.57
N PRO A 248 8.66 -5.80 7.51
CA PRO A 248 8.43 -7.21 7.27
C PRO A 248 9.42 -8.08 8.07
N SER A 249 9.47 -7.90 9.40
CA SER A 249 10.42 -8.56 10.29
C SER A 249 9.75 -9.03 11.57
N LEU A 250 9.87 -10.32 11.91
CA LEU A 250 9.32 -10.90 13.14
C LEU A 250 9.84 -10.20 14.40
N SER A 251 11.09 -9.70 14.40
CA SER A 251 11.62 -8.94 15.53
C SER A 251 10.85 -7.64 15.77
N ALA A 252 10.46 -6.94 14.72
CA ALA A 252 9.64 -5.73 14.82
C ALA A 252 8.27 -6.03 15.44
N PHE A 253 7.65 -7.16 15.09
CA PHE A 253 6.38 -7.60 15.68
C PHE A 253 6.53 -7.92 17.18
N ASN A 254 7.59 -8.65 17.56
CA ASN A 254 7.87 -8.93 18.95
C ASN A 254 8.09 -7.66 19.78
N GLN A 255 8.81 -6.69 19.23
CA GLN A 255 9.09 -5.39 19.87
C GLN A 255 7.84 -4.51 19.97
N GLY A 256 6.94 -4.60 18.97
CA GLY A 256 5.75 -3.75 18.85
C GLY A 256 4.85 -3.79 20.08
N VAL A 257 4.56 -4.99 20.59
CA VAL A 257 3.75 -5.15 21.80
C VAL A 257 4.46 -4.52 23.00
N GLY A 258 5.78 -4.71 23.13
CA GLY A 258 6.58 -4.13 24.22
C GLY A 258 6.67 -2.59 24.19
N MET A 259 6.61 -1.97 23.01
CA MET A 259 6.61 -0.52 22.84
C MET A 259 5.24 0.11 23.13
N THR A 260 4.17 -0.70 23.19
CA THR A 260 2.80 -0.21 23.40
C THR A 260 2.56 0.08 24.89
N ARG A 261 1.98 1.26 25.18
CA ARG A 261 1.61 1.64 26.54
C ARG A 261 0.36 0.89 27.02
N LYS A 262 0.05 1.01 28.31
CA LYS A 262 -1.22 0.53 28.88
C LYS A 262 -2.40 1.15 28.14
N LEU A 263 -3.41 0.31 27.80
CA LEU A 263 -4.59 0.69 26.99
C LEU A 263 -4.25 1.14 25.57
N GLY A 264 -3.04 0.90 25.08
CA GLY A 264 -2.61 1.22 23.71
C GLY A 264 -2.97 0.13 22.73
N THR A 265 -2.79 0.44 21.44
CA THR A 265 -3.07 -0.48 20.34
C THR A 265 -1.82 -0.70 19.47
N CYS A 266 -1.46 -1.97 19.27
CA CYS A 266 -0.42 -2.40 18.33
C CYS A 266 -1.10 -2.89 17.04
N VAL A 267 -0.85 -2.22 15.92
CA VAL A 267 -1.43 -2.54 14.61
C VAL A 267 -0.38 -3.20 13.73
N LEU A 268 -0.74 -4.37 13.22
CA LEU A 268 0.08 -5.23 12.38
C LEU A 268 -0.29 -5.01 10.91
N VAL A 269 0.68 -4.56 10.10
CA VAL A 269 0.50 -4.27 8.67
C VAL A 269 1.47 -5.05 7.80
N GLY A 270 2.75 -5.14 8.21
CA GLY A 270 3.75 -5.95 7.52
C GLY A 270 3.35 -7.43 7.48
N LEU A 271 3.79 -8.16 6.46
CA LEU A 271 3.47 -9.58 6.24
C LEU A 271 4.75 -10.43 6.16
N PRO A 272 5.55 -10.54 7.25
CA PRO A 272 6.67 -11.46 7.26
C PRO A 272 6.16 -12.90 7.30
N PRO A 273 6.89 -13.86 6.72
CA PRO A 273 6.56 -15.27 6.91
C PRO A 273 6.82 -15.70 8.35
N GLY A 274 6.01 -16.65 8.86
CA GLY A 274 6.17 -17.25 10.19
C GLY A 274 5.18 -16.71 11.23
N GLU A 275 5.52 -16.94 12.49
CA GLU A 275 4.70 -16.63 13.66
C GLU A 275 5.53 -15.83 14.68
N PHE A 276 4.89 -15.01 15.51
CA PHE A 276 5.56 -14.34 16.62
C PHE A 276 4.85 -14.64 17.95
N PRO A 277 5.60 -14.85 19.05
CA PRO A 277 5.02 -15.11 20.36
C PRO A 277 4.40 -13.83 20.94
N ILE A 278 3.23 -13.95 21.55
CA ILE A 278 2.56 -12.85 22.25
C ILE A 278 2.82 -12.99 23.76
N PRO A 279 3.37 -11.95 24.44
CA PRO A 279 3.56 -11.96 25.89
C PRO A 279 2.22 -11.80 26.61
N LEU A 280 1.52 -12.91 26.84
CA LEU A 280 0.14 -12.93 27.34
C LEU A 280 -0.06 -12.12 28.61
N PHE A 281 0.86 -12.25 29.60
CA PHE A 281 0.74 -11.50 30.84
C PHE A 281 0.76 -9.99 30.61
N ASP A 282 1.68 -9.50 29.78
CA ASP A 282 1.81 -8.08 29.50
C ASP A 282 0.58 -7.54 28.74
N VAL A 283 0.07 -8.31 27.77
CA VAL A 283 -1.13 -7.93 27.02
C VAL A 283 -2.34 -7.83 27.94
N VAL A 284 -2.56 -8.82 28.80
CA VAL A 284 -3.71 -8.85 29.72
C VAL A 284 -3.56 -7.80 30.83
N ALA A 285 -2.42 -7.75 31.51
CA ALA A 285 -2.19 -6.84 32.64
C ALA A 285 -2.17 -5.36 32.24
N ASN A 286 -1.82 -5.05 31.00
CA ASN A 286 -1.79 -3.69 30.47
C ASN A 286 -2.97 -3.37 29.54
N CYS A 287 -3.91 -4.30 29.34
CA CYS A 287 -5.07 -4.14 28.44
C CYS A 287 -4.66 -3.65 27.04
N ILE A 288 -3.62 -4.26 26.46
CA ILE A 288 -3.12 -3.90 25.12
C ILE A 288 -4.02 -4.56 24.07
N SER A 289 -4.41 -3.78 23.04
CA SER A 289 -5.07 -4.31 21.84
C SER A 289 -4.02 -4.66 20.78
N ILE A 290 -4.15 -5.83 20.14
CA ILE A 290 -3.37 -6.22 18.97
C ILE A 290 -4.34 -6.38 17.83
N VAL A 291 -4.14 -5.62 16.73
CA VAL A 291 -5.09 -5.50 15.62
C VAL A 291 -4.38 -5.69 14.29
N GLY A 292 -4.92 -6.54 13.42
CA GLY A 292 -4.51 -6.62 12.01
C GLY A 292 -5.13 -5.49 11.19
N SER A 293 -4.39 -4.95 10.21
CA SER A 293 -4.92 -3.99 9.24
C SER A 293 -4.53 -4.41 7.83
N PHE A 294 -5.52 -4.55 6.95
CA PHE A 294 -5.33 -5.06 5.59
C PHE A 294 -5.75 -4.02 4.56
N VAL A 295 -4.75 -3.37 3.93
CA VAL A 295 -4.93 -2.29 2.95
C VAL A 295 -5.82 -1.17 3.51
N GLY A 296 -6.83 -0.72 2.79
CA GLY A 296 -7.85 0.23 3.21
C GLY A 296 -9.08 0.12 2.31
N THR A 297 -10.20 0.62 2.81
CA THR A 297 -11.47 0.65 2.10
C THR A 297 -11.49 1.79 1.07
N ARG A 298 -12.55 1.85 0.24
CA ARG A 298 -12.75 2.96 -0.70
C ARG A 298 -12.87 4.31 0.02
N GLN A 299 -13.45 4.34 1.23
CA GLN A 299 -13.50 5.54 2.05
C GLN A 299 -12.09 5.94 2.54
N ASP A 300 -11.31 5.00 3.04
CA ASP A 300 -9.92 5.27 3.45
C ASP A 300 -9.08 5.75 2.28
N MET A 301 -9.33 5.24 1.06
CA MET A 301 -8.68 5.68 -0.17
C MET A 301 -8.99 7.15 -0.49
N ALA A 302 -10.25 7.54 -0.43
CA ALA A 302 -10.64 8.93 -0.68
C ALA A 302 -10.02 9.89 0.34
N GLU A 303 -10.04 9.51 1.63
CA GLU A 303 -9.43 10.29 2.71
C GLU A 303 -7.90 10.41 2.55
N CYS A 304 -7.23 9.31 2.24
CA CYS A 304 -5.79 9.24 2.01
C CYS A 304 -5.35 10.16 0.87
N LEU A 305 -6.06 10.14 -0.26
CA LEU A 305 -5.77 10.98 -1.41
C LEU A 305 -6.06 12.46 -1.16
N ALA A 306 -7.02 12.79 -0.29
CA ALA A 306 -7.27 14.17 0.10
C ALA A 306 -6.07 14.82 0.81
N PHE A 307 -5.39 14.09 1.71
CA PHE A 307 -4.15 14.58 2.33
C PHE A 307 -3.06 14.89 1.30
N ALA A 308 -2.95 14.07 0.26
CA ALA A 308 -1.98 14.30 -0.81
C ALA A 308 -2.37 15.50 -1.69
N ALA A 309 -3.67 15.67 -1.99
CA ALA A 309 -4.19 16.82 -2.72
C ALA A 309 -3.95 18.14 -1.98
N ASP A 310 -4.02 18.12 -0.64
CA ASP A 310 -3.70 19.25 0.23
C ASP A 310 -2.16 19.49 0.37
N GLY A 311 -1.33 18.66 -0.29
CA GLY A 311 0.13 18.77 -0.23
C GLY A 311 0.75 18.33 1.10
N LEU A 312 -0.01 17.65 1.96
CA LEU A 312 0.43 17.22 3.29
C LEU A 312 1.18 15.89 3.27
N VAL A 313 0.99 15.09 2.24
CA VAL A 313 1.64 13.77 2.06
C VAL A 313 2.11 13.62 0.64
N LYS A 314 3.36 13.22 0.49
CA LYS A 314 4.00 12.97 -0.79
C LYS A 314 4.84 11.70 -0.73
N ALA A 315 4.70 10.84 -1.75
CA ALA A 315 5.54 9.67 -1.89
C ALA A 315 6.92 10.05 -2.46
N ASP A 316 7.97 9.51 -1.85
CA ASP A 316 9.30 9.56 -2.45
C ASP A 316 9.42 8.44 -3.46
N ILE A 317 9.67 8.78 -4.72
CA ILE A 317 9.62 7.86 -5.83
C ILE A 317 10.89 7.86 -6.67
N GLU A 318 11.24 6.68 -7.19
CA GLU A 318 12.20 6.46 -8.26
C GLU A 318 11.41 6.02 -9.50
N LEU A 319 11.56 6.70 -10.64
CA LEU A 319 10.90 6.34 -11.89
C LEU A 319 11.73 5.32 -12.66
N GLN A 320 11.09 4.29 -13.17
CA GLN A 320 11.69 3.26 -14.01
C GLN A 320 10.77 2.90 -15.19
N PRO A 321 11.31 2.52 -16.36
CA PRO A 321 10.50 2.01 -17.46
C PRO A 321 10.01 0.58 -17.15
N LEU A 322 8.91 0.14 -17.78
CA LEU A 322 8.40 -1.23 -17.59
C LEU A 322 9.45 -2.30 -17.91
N SER A 323 10.36 -2.03 -18.87
CA SER A 323 11.45 -2.95 -19.21
C SER A 323 12.40 -3.28 -18.05
N ALA A 324 12.46 -2.43 -17.02
CA ALA A 324 13.27 -2.64 -15.82
C ALA A 324 12.55 -3.45 -14.73
N ILE A 325 11.30 -3.89 -14.92
CA ILE A 325 10.47 -4.47 -13.84
C ILE A 325 11.13 -5.66 -13.14
N ASN A 326 11.80 -6.52 -13.87
CA ASN A 326 12.47 -7.69 -13.28
C ASN A 326 13.64 -7.29 -12.36
N ASP A 327 14.41 -6.27 -12.71
CA ASP A 327 15.46 -5.72 -11.84
C ASP A 327 14.84 -5.04 -10.61
N VAL A 328 13.77 -4.27 -10.80
CA VAL A 328 13.05 -3.61 -9.69
C VAL A 328 12.52 -4.64 -8.69
N LEU A 329 11.88 -5.72 -9.14
CA LEU A 329 11.39 -6.79 -8.26
C LEU A 329 12.55 -7.45 -7.49
N ALA A 330 13.67 -7.72 -8.16
CA ALA A 330 14.87 -8.28 -7.53
C ALA A 330 15.50 -7.32 -6.50
N ARG A 331 15.53 -6.01 -6.75
CA ARG A 331 15.98 -4.99 -5.80
C ARG A 331 15.06 -4.91 -4.57
N LEU A 332 13.75 -4.95 -4.78
CA LEU A 332 12.77 -4.97 -3.67
C LEU A 332 12.99 -6.19 -2.77
N GLU A 333 13.20 -7.35 -3.35
CA GLU A 333 13.44 -8.59 -2.61
C GLU A 333 14.71 -8.52 -1.74
N ARG A 334 15.78 -7.89 -2.24
CA ARG A 334 17.02 -7.68 -1.48
C ARG A 334 16.95 -6.55 -0.46
N GLY A 335 15.86 -5.75 -0.48
CA GLY A 335 15.72 -4.55 0.37
C GLY A 335 16.51 -3.34 -0.13
N ASP A 336 16.97 -3.35 -1.39
CA ASP A 336 17.80 -2.32 -2.02
C ASP A 336 16.96 -1.14 -2.59
N VAL A 337 15.73 -0.99 -2.14
CA VAL A 337 14.85 0.12 -2.52
C VAL A 337 14.59 0.98 -1.27
N PRO A 338 15.09 2.22 -1.24
CA PRO A 338 14.98 3.07 -0.04
C PRO A 338 13.56 3.58 0.22
N SER A 339 12.76 3.80 -0.85
CA SER A 339 11.39 4.35 -0.74
C SER A 339 10.42 3.61 -1.65
N ARG A 340 9.97 4.21 -2.77
CA ARG A 340 9.03 3.59 -3.72
C ARG A 340 9.60 3.63 -5.14
N VAL A 341 9.38 2.57 -5.90
CA VAL A 341 9.64 2.57 -7.35
C VAL A 341 8.30 2.65 -8.09
N VAL A 342 8.26 3.44 -9.13
CA VAL A 342 7.08 3.61 -9.98
C VAL A 342 7.49 3.37 -11.42
N ILE A 343 6.76 2.49 -12.09
CA ILE A 343 6.87 2.27 -13.53
C ILE A 343 6.15 3.42 -14.24
N ASP A 344 6.89 4.13 -15.09
CA ASP A 344 6.38 5.21 -15.91
C ASP A 344 6.06 4.69 -17.32
N PHE A 345 4.87 5.03 -17.80
CA PHE A 345 4.36 4.65 -19.12
C PHE A 345 4.31 5.85 -20.12
N ALA A 346 4.91 7.01 -19.71
CA ALA A 346 4.96 8.19 -20.56
C ALA A 346 5.91 8.05 -21.77
#